data_419da338b2e217ec727f333b86b526e2
#
_entry.id   419da338b2e217ec727f333b86b526e2
#
_cell.length_a   1.000
_cell.length_b   1.000
_cell.length_c   1.000
_cell.angle_alpha   90.00
_cell.angle_beta   90.00
_cell.angle_gamma   90.00
#
_symmetry.space_group_name_H-M   'P 1'
#
loop_
_entity.id
_entity.type
_entity.pdbx_description
1 polymer ?
#
loop_
_entity_poly.entity_id
_entity_poly.type
_entity_poly.pdbx_seq_one_letter_code
_entity_poly.pdbx_strand_id
1 'polypeptide(L)'
;AMQKLVPPTYQEQLRKILRQKRSAVLHQMQLLGIDTADWDKVNTFCLDSRIAGKEFRELDCEALDTLQVKLRAIRRKRENKQQ
;
A
#
# COMPACT_ATOMS: atom_id res chain seq x y z
N ALA A 1 1.39 30.27 -20.24
CA ALA A 1 0.19 29.68 -19.65
C ALA A 1 -0.26 28.44 -20.39
N MET A 2 0.10 28.36 -21.62
CA MET A 2 -0.31 27.24 -22.44
C MET A 2 0.33 25.94 -22.02
N GLN A 3 1.51 26.03 -21.51
CA GLN A 3 2.21 24.82 -21.09
C GLN A 3 1.50 24.07 -20.00
N LYS A 4 0.60 24.73 -19.31
CA LYS A 4 -0.15 24.04 -18.28
C LYS A 4 -1.04 22.96 -18.82
N LEU A 5 -1.31 23.02 -20.10
CA LEU A 5 -2.17 22.02 -20.73
C LEU A 5 -1.40 20.78 -21.11
N VAL A 6 -0.08 20.82 -20.97
CA VAL A 6 0.73 19.63 -21.27
C VAL A 6 0.47 18.59 -20.17
N PRO A 7 0.02 17.41 -20.54
CA PRO A 7 -0.24 16.38 -19.53
C PRO A 7 1.07 15.93 -18.90
N PRO A 8 1.01 15.45 -17.66
CA PRO A 8 2.21 14.90 -17.01
C PRO A 8 2.76 13.76 -17.84
N THR A 9 4.07 13.56 -17.74
CA THR A 9 4.67 12.42 -18.41
C THR A 9 4.15 11.13 -17.81
N TYR A 10 4.30 10.05 -18.58
CA TYR A 10 3.89 8.74 -18.10
C TYR A 10 4.53 8.40 -16.76
N GLN A 11 5.82 8.70 -16.61
CA GLN A 11 6.54 8.42 -15.38
C GLN A 11 6.00 9.23 -14.21
N GLU A 12 5.66 10.49 -14.46
CA GLU A 12 5.09 11.33 -13.40
C GLU A 12 3.74 10.81 -12.95
N GLN A 13 2.93 10.36 -13.89
CA GLN A 13 1.64 9.78 -13.56
C GLN A 13 1.81 8.50 -12.75
N LEU A 14 2.76 7.67 -13.12
CA LEU A 14 3.04 6.44 -12.38
C LEU A 14 3.46 6.73 -10.95
N ARG A 15 4.31 7.72 -10.75
CA ARG A 15 4.74 8.09 -9.41
C ARG A 15 3.58 8.55 -8.56
N LYS A 16 2.70 9.33 -9.16
CA LYS A 16 1.53 9.84 -8.45
C LYS A 16 0.61 8.69 -8.05
N ILE A 17 0.34 7.79 -8.97
CA ILE A 17 -0.49 6.62 -8.70
C ILE A 17 0.15 5.76 -7.63
N LEU A 18 1.44 5.53 -7.74
CA LEU A 18 2.18 4.71 -6.79
C LEU A 18 2.09 5.31 -5.38
N ARG A 19 2.25 6.62 -5.27
CA ARG A 19 2.15 7.30 -3.99
C ARG A 19 0.77 7.13 -3.38
N GLN A 20 -0.26 7.27 -4.20
CA GLN A 20 -1.63 7.10 -3.74
C GLN A 20 -1.88 5.67 -3.25
N LYS A 21 -1.38 4.69 -3.98
CA LYS A 21 -1.55 3.30 -3.58
C LYS A 21 -0.79 2.97 -2.31
N ARG A 22 0.42 3.52 -2.16
CA ARG A 22 1.19 3.33 -0.94
C ARG A 22 0.47 3.91 0.26
N SER A 23 -0.09 5.11 0.08
CA SER A 23 -0.84 5.76 1.13
C SER A 23 -2.03 4.92 1.57
N ALA A 24 -2.76 4.38 0.60
CA ALA A 24 -3.92 3.54 0.89
C ALA A 24 -3.51 2.27 1.63
N VAL A 25 -2.40 1.65 1.24
CA VAL A 25 -1.91 0.45 1.90
C VAL A 25 -1.49 0.76 3.34
N LEU A 26 -0.77 1.86 3.54
CA LEU A 26 -0.37 2.27 4.89
C LEU A 26 -1.58 2.51 5.77
N HIS A 27 -2.62 3.11 5.21
CA HIS A 27 -3.85 3.34 5.96
C HIS A 27 -4.47 2.02 6.41
N GLN A 28 -4.51 1.03 5.53
CA GLN A 28 -5.02 -0.29 5.89
C GLN A 28 -4.18 -0.93 6.99
N MET A 29 -2.86 -0.77 6.92
CA MET A 29 -1.98 -1.28 7.97
C MET A 29 -2.27 -0.64 9.30
N GLN A 30 -2.52 0.67 9.32
CA GLN A 30 -2.90 1.36 10.56
C GLN A 30 -4.17 0.79 11.14
N LEU A 31 -5.13 0.49 10.31
CA LEU A 31 -6.39 -0.10 10.76
C LEU A 31 -6.18 -1.49 11.35
N LEU A 32 -5.11 -2.16 10.97
CA LEU A 32 -4.76 -3.47 11.53
C LEU A 32 -3.90 -3.36 12.79
N GLY A 33 -3.55 -2.13 13.18
CA GLY A 33 -2.76 -1.92 14.38
C GLY A 33 -1.25 -1.88 14.16
N ILE A 34 -0.82 -1.78 12.91
CA ILE A 34 0.60 -1.69 12.59
C ILE A 34 1.04 -0.23 12.67
N ASP A 35 2.14 0.00 13.35
CA ASP A 35 2.70 1.35 13.48
C ASP A 35 3.41 1.74 12.19
N THR A 36 2.75 2.53 11.36
CA THR A 36 3.31 2.92 10.07
C THR A 36 4.34 4.03 10.17
N ALA A 37 4.53 4.61 11.34
CA ALA A 37 5.63 5.53 11.58
C ALA A 37 6.96 4.80 11.75
N ASP A 38 6.91 3.51 12.04
CA ASP A 38 8.09 2.68 12.20
C ASP A 38 8.28 1.85 10.94
N TRP A 39 9.23 2.26 10.10
CA TRP A 39 9.47 1.59 8.82
C TRP A 39 9.95 0.15 8.98
N ASP A 40 10.64 -0.15 10.08
CA ASP A 40 11.06 -1.52 10.33
C ASP A 40 9.86 -2.44 10.49
N LYS A 41 8.84 -1.97 11.19
CA LYS A 41 7.63 -2.75 11.37
C LYS A 41 6.87 -2.91 10.06
N VAL A 42 6.79 -1.84 9.28
CA VAL A 42 6.13 -1.89 7.97
C VAL A 42 6.84 -2.89 7.07
N ASN A 43 8.16 -2.79 6.98
CA ASN A 43 8.93 -3.68 6.11
C ASN A 43 8.86 -5.13 6.59
N THR A 44 8.96 -5.36 7.89
CA THR A 44 8.86 -6.71 8.44
C THR A 44 7.52 -7.34 8.10
N PHE A 45 6.46 -6.56 8.22
CA PHE A 45 5.12 -7.05 7.87
C PHE A 45 5.05 -7.42 6.38
N CYS A 46 5.58 -6.57 5.52
CA CYS A 46 5.53 -6.80 4.08
C CYS A 46 6.42 -7.97 3.64
N LEU A 47 7.50 -8.23 4.38
CA LEU A 47 8.41 -9.32 4.03
C LEU A 47 7.79 -10.69 4.24
N ASP A 48 6.75 -10.79 5.05
CA ASP A 48 6.04 -12.04 5.25
C ASP A 48 5.54 -12.55 3.90
N SER A 49 5.89 -13.79 3.56
CA SER A 49 5.52 -14.36 2.27
C SER A 49 4.00 -14.43 2.08
N ARG A 50 3.25 -14.47 3.17
CA ARG A 50 1.79 -14.47 3.10
C ARG A 50 1.23 -13.09 2.79
N ILE A 51 2.03 -12.05 2.97
CA ILE A 51 1.62 -10.68 2.70
C ILE A 51 2.13 -10.26 1.32
N ALA A 52 3.40 -9.96 1.20
CA ALA A 52 3.97 -9.51 -0.06
C ALA A 52 5.28 -10.19 -0.41
N GLY A 53 6.01 -10.66 0.60
CA GLY A 53 7.31 -11.31 0.39
C GLY A 53 8.42 -10.36 -0.02
N LYS A 54 8.18 -9.04 0.08
CA LYS A 54 9.15 -8.02 -0.28
C LYS A 54 9.00 -6.85 0.67
N GLU A 55 10.02 -6.00 0.72
CA GLU A 55 9.93 -4.77 1.48
C GLU A 55 8.91 -3.84 0.84
N PHE A 56 8.32 -2.98 1.66
CA PHE A 56 7.26 -2.08 1.20
C PHE A 56 7.72 -1.24 0.01
N ARG A 57 8.94 -0.71 0.05
CA ARG A 57 9.46 0.15 -1.01
C ARG A 57 9.65 -0.59 -2.34
N GLU A 58 9.71 -1.91 -2.30
CA GLU A 58 9.89 -2.72 -3.51
C GLU A 58 8.58 -3.04 -4.21
N LEU A 59 7.46 -2.69 -3.60
CA LEU A 59 6.16 -3.02 -4.16
C LEU A 59 5.78 -2.06 -5.28
N ASP A 60 5.41 -2.61 -6.43
CA ASP A 60 4.91 -1.81 -7.54
C ASP A 60 3.40 -1.62 -7.41
N CYS A 61 2.79 -0.96 -8.40
CA CYS A 61 1.36 -0.68 -8.36
C CYS A 61 0.53 -1.94 -8.26
N GLU A 62 0.89 -2.96 -9.02
CA GLU A 62 0.16 -4.21 -9.02
C GLU A 62 0.26 -4.92 -7.67
N ALA A 63 1.47 -4.97 -7.13
CA ALA A 63 1.68 -5.59 -5.83
C ALA A 63 0.93 -4.85 -4.74
N LEU A 64 0.89 -3.53 -4.81
CA LEU A 64 0.16 -2.72 -3.83
C LEU A 64 -1.34 -2.96 -3.91
N ASP A 65 -1.87 -3.10 -5.13
CA ASP A 65 -3.29 -3.42 -5.30
C ASP A 65 -3.62 -4.77 -4.68
N THR A 66 -2.80 -5.77 -4.95
CA THR A 66 -2.98 -7.10 -4.37
C THR A 66 -2.91 -7.04 -2.85
N LEU A 67 -1.96 -6.27 -2.33
CA LEU A 67 -1.79 -6.13 -0.89
C LEU A 67 -3.00 -5.47 -0.26
N GLN A 68 -3.56 -4.45 -0.88
CA GLN A 68 -4.77 -3.82 -0.37
C GLN A 68 -5.90 -4.83 -0.21
N VAL A 69 -6.10 -5.68 -1.21
CA VAL A 69 -7.14 -6.69 -1.17
C VAL A 69 -6.90 -7.65 0.00
N LYS A 70 -5.66 -8.07 0.15
CA LYS A 70 -5.29 -8.97 1.25
C LYS A 70 -5.55 -8.35 2.61
N LEU A 71 -5.15 -7.09 2.77
CA LEU A 71 -5.32 -6.40 4.05
C LEU A 71 -6.78 -6.22 4.39
N ARG A 72 -7.61 -5.91 3.40
CA ARG A 72 -9.05 -5.81 3.62
C ARG A 72 -9.64 -7.14 4.05
N ALA A 73 -9.19 -8.22 3.43
CA ALA A 73 -9.67 -9.54 3.78
C ALA A 73 -9.27 -9.92 5.20
N ILE A 74 -8.03 -9.61 5.58
CA ILE A 74 -7.55 -9.89 6.92
C ILE A 74 -8.37 -9.12 7.95
N ARG A 75 -8.61 -7.84 7.68
CA ARG A 75 -9.39 -7.01 8.59
C ARG A 75 -10.81 -7.53 8.74
N ARG A 76 -11.40 -7.93 7.63
CA ARG A 76 -12.76 -8.47 7.66
C ARG A 76 -12.83 -9.74 8.49
N LYS A 77 -11.85 -10.62 8.36
CA LYS A 77 -11.83 -11.85 9.16
C LYS A 77 -11.67 -11.54 10.64
N ARG A 78 -10.85 -10.55 10.97
CA ARG A 78 -10.66 -10.17 12.37
C ARG A 78 -11.94 -9.62 12.95
N GLU A 79 -12.66 -8.81 12.19
CA GLU A 79 -13.94 -8.28 12.64
C GLU A 79 -14.95 -9.38 12.85
N ASN A 80 -15.00 -10.36 11.96
CA ASN A 80 -15.91 -11.46 12.09
C ASN A 80 -15.60 -12.31 13.32
N LYS A 81 -14.33 -12.47 13.63
CA LYS A 81 -13.93 -13.27 14.79
C LYS A 81 -14.35 -12.64 16.09
N GLN A 82 -14.51 -11.34 16.11
CA GLN A 82 -14.86 -10.65 17.34
C GLN A 82 -16.33 -10.84 17.72
N GLN A 83 -17.08 -11.35 16.81
CA GLN A 83 -18.48 -11.68 17.11
C GLN A 83 -18.58 -13.09 17.72
#